data_c4240a89214f8b5d82f9a934e13b0bc4
#
_entry.id   c4240a89214f8b5d82f9a934e13b0bc4
#
_cell.length_a   1.000
_cell.length_b   1.000
_cell.length_c   1.000
_cell.angle_alpha   90.00
_cell.angle_beta   90.00
_cell.angle_gamma   90.00
#
_symmetry.space_group_name_H-M   'P 1'
#
loop_
_entity.id
_entity.type
_entity.pdbx_description
1 polymer ?
#
loop_
_entity_poly.entity_id
_entity_poly.type
_entity_poly.pdbx_seq_one_letter_code
_entity_poly.pdbx_strand_id
1 'polypeptide(L)'
;MHGILSLAALHLAYRHPADKPRLVCIAAYHHNIALRGFQHGISQVNDGNSDALYAFSCLNMVYVLAFFGPLCDGASVDSKSRILGEGWIPAIRGVDAVLHPVYDRVCRGPLDDLTKIGNWDQLNPDQQVVTHDDHFRSIQQVWESNNDACIYDESLYLLRKCNVYMKQFETMSSEARAEWGYNQDWSAPFIWLHATSKEYLDLLQQRKPPALLIFAYFGALAHALDGSWFMEGWGRSIILVVDELLGGYYDRWIKWPKDIIRIK
;
A
#
# COMPACT_ATOMS: atom_id res chain seq x y z
N MET A 1 1.26 -14.28 -18.91
CA MET A 1 0.06 -15.16 -18.82
C MET A 1 -0.14 -15.72 -17.38
N HIS A 2 0.81 -16.45 -16.80
CA HIS A 2 0.61 -17.07 -15.46
C HIS A 2 0.34 -16.06 -14.33
N GLY A 3 0.90 -14.85 -14.36
CA GLY A 3 0.54 -13.78 -13.41
C GLY A 3 -0.93 -13.41 -13.43
N ILE A 4 -1.53 -13.30 -14.62
CA ILE A 4 -2.97 -13.04 -14.79
C ILE A 4 -3.81 -14.20 -14.26
N LEU A 5 -3.41 -15.44 -14.56
CA LEU A 5 -4.13 -16.63 -14.07
C LEU A 5 -4.07 -16.76 -12.53
N SER A 6 -2.96 -16.36 -11.92
CA SER A 6 -2.83 -16.36 -10.46
C SER A 6 -3.79 -15.37 -9.79
N LEU A 7 -3.89 -14.15 -10.32
CA LEU A 7 -4.84 -13.14 -9.82
C LEU A 7 -6.30 -13.54 -10.08
N ALA A 8 -6.60 -14.08 -11.25
CA ALA A 8 -7.94 -14.56 -11.56
C ALA A 8 -8.38 -15.67 -10.57
N ALA A 9 -7.48 -16.59 -10.23
CA ALA A 9 -7.76 -17.64 -9.25
C ALA A 9 -7.97 -17.08 -7.84
N LEU A 10 -7.19 -16.07 -7.39
CA LEU A 10 -7.42 -15.40 -6.10
C LEU A 10 -8.74 -14.62 -6.09
N HIS A 11 -9.09 -13.93 -7.17
CA HIS A 11 -10.36 -13.23 -7.26
C HIS A 11 -11.54 -14.20 -7.23
N LEU A 12 -11.42 -15.36 -7.89
CA LEU A 12 -12.44 -16.43 -7.79
C LEU A 12 -12.52 -17.00 -6.37
N ALA A 13 -11.39 -17.14 -5.65
CA ALA A 13 -11.36 -17.58 -4.26
C ALA A 13 -12.10 -16.59 -3.34
N TYR A 14 -11.96 -15.29 -3.60
CA TYR A 14 -12.73 -14.24 -2.93
C TYR A 14 -14.23 -14.37 -3.21
N ARG A 15 -14.62 -14.60 -4.48
CA ARG A 15 -16.03 -14.71 -4.91
C ARG A 15 -16.71 -16.02 -4.52
N HIS A 16 -15.95 -17.09 -4.31
CA HIS A 16 -16.45 -18.45 -4.05
C HIS A 16 -15.79 -19.06 -2.79
N PRO A 17 -16.21 -18.66 -1.57
CA PRO A 17 -15.58 -19.10 -0.31
C PRO A 17 -15.55 -20.63 -0.13
N ALA A 18 -16.52 -21.36 -0.66
CA ALA A 18 -16.58 -22.83 -0.59
C ALA A 18 -15.39 -23.49 -1.35
N ASP A 19 -14.92 -22.88 -2.43
CA ASP A 19 -13.82 -23.37 -3.26
C ASP A 19 -12.47 -22.74 -2.90
N LYS A 20 -12.43 -21.84 -1.90
CA LYS A 20 -11.27 -21.03 -1.55
C LYS A 20 -9.97 -21.83 -1.42
N PRO A 21 -9.88 -22.94 -0.66
CA PRO A 21 -8.61 -23.67 -0.51
C PRO A 21 -8.06 -24.16 -1.84
N ARG A 22 -8.91 -24.71 -2.71
CA ARG A 22 -8.53 -25.21 -4.04
C ARG A 22 -8.06 -24.06 -4.95
N LEU A 23 -8.80 -22.96 -4.97
CA LEU A 23 -8.49 -21.80 -5.82
C LEU A 23 -7.21 -21.06 -5.38
N VAL A 24 -6.96 -20.98 -4.07
CA VAL A 24 -5.69 -20.46 -3.53
C VAL A 24 -4.49 -21.34 -3.94
N CYS A 25 -4.65 -22.67 -3.92
CA CYS A 25 -3.60 -23.58 -4.43
C CYS A 25 -3.33 -23.37 -5.92
N ILE A 26 -4.37 -23.19 -6.74
CA ILE A 26 -4.24 -22.88 -8.18
C ILE A 26 -3.54 -21.54 -8.38
N ALA A 27 -3.91 -20.52 -7.60
CA ALA A 27 -3.28 -19.21 -7.64
C ALA A 27 -1.78 -19.29 -7.32
N ALA A 28 -1.42 -20.00 -6.24
CA ALA A 28 -0.02 -20.20 -5.84
C ALA A 28 0.78 -20.97 -6.89
N TYR A 29 0.21 -21.98 -7.50
CA TYR A 29 0.85 -22.72 -8.60
C TYR A 29 1.20 -21.81 -9.77
N HIS A 30 0.24 -21.01 -10.25
CA HIS A 30 0.47 -20.09 -11.36
C HIS A 30 1.41 -18.96 -10.98
N HIS A 31 1.31 -18.43 -9.76
CA HIS A 31 2.23 -17.41 -9.25
C HIS A 31 3.67 -17.89 -9.23
N ASN A 32 3.93 -19.10 -8.75
CA ASN A 32 5.28 -19.67 -8.72
C ASN A 32 5.89 -19.84 -10.12
N ILE A 33 5.10 -20.19 -11.13
CA ILE A 33 5.58 -20.25 -12.52
C ILE A 33 5.93 -18.84 -13.02
N ALA A 34 5.05 -17.87 -12.79
CA ALA A 34 5.26 -16.49 -13.19
C ALA A 34 6.49 -15.89 -12.51
N LEU A 35 6.67 -16.13 -11.21
CA LEU A 35 7.78 -15.61 -10.42
C LEU A 35 9.15 -16.14 -10.93
N ARG A 36 9.24 -17.42 -11.28
CA ARG A 36 10.47 -17.96 -11.89
C ARG A 36 10.80 -17.27 -13.22
N GLY A 37 9.82 -17.06 -14.08
CA GLY A 37 10.00 -16.32 -15.34
C GLY A 37 10.42 -14.87 -15.10
N PHE A 38 9.84 -14.21 -14.11
CA PHE A 38 10.18 -12.86 -13.71
C PHE A 38 11.61 -12.76 -13.18
N GLN A 39 12.02 -13.65 -12.25
CA GLN A 39 13.37 -13.71 -11.70
C GLN A 39 14.44 -13.90 -12.80
N HIS A 40 14.14 -14.73 -13.81
CA HIS A 40 15.02 -14.85 -14.96
C HIS A 40 15.06 -13.56 -15.79
N GLY A 41 13.91 -12.93 -16.03
CA GLY A 41 13.79 -11.70 -16.82
C GLY A 41 14.50 -10.50 -16.21
N ILE A 42 14.40 -10.29 -14.87
CA ILE A 42 15.04 -9.14 -14.20
C ILE A 42 16.57 -9.21 -14.20
N SER A 43 17.18 -10.39 -14.38
CA SER A 43 18.64 -10.51 -14.56
C SER A 43 19.12 -10.05 -15.93
N GLN A 44 18.21 -9.84 -16.88
CA GLN A 44 18.50 -9.49 -18.29
C GLN A 44 17.51 -8.47 -18.82
N VAL A 45 17.24 -7.39 -18.04
CA VAL A 45 16.31 -6.32 -18.42
C VAL A 45 16.77 -5.65 -19.72
N ASN A 46 15.85 -5.54 -20.69
CA ASN A 46 16.08 -4.90 -21.98
C ASN A 46 14.77 -4.34 -22.55
N ASP A 47 14.87 -3.62 -23.66
CA ASP A 47 13.71 -3.00 -24.32
C ASP A 47 12.60 -3.98 -24.73
N GLY A 48 12.96 -5.24 -25.00
CA GLY A 48 11.99 -6.25 -25.43
C GLY A 48 11.19 -6.89 -24.29
N ASN A 49 11.66 -6.78 -23.02
CA ASN A 49 10.98 -7.38 -21.86
C ASN A 49 10.57 -6.40 -20.76
N SER A 50 10.95 -5.12 -20.85
CA SER A 50 10.70 -4.09 -19.84
C SER A 50 9.21 -3.93 -19.50
N ASP A 51 8.34 -3.80 -20.50
CA ASP A 51 6.90 -3.65 -20.29
C ASP A 51 6.29 -4.88 -19.59
N ALA A 52 6.73 -6.09 -19.97
CA ALA A 52 6.24 -7.32 -19.37
C ALA A 52 6.72 -7.49 -17.91
N LEU A 53 7.96 -7.09 -17.61
CA LEU A 53 8.50 -7.12 -16.25
C LEU A 53 7.79 -6.10 -15.36
N TYR A 54 7.59 -4.87 -15.84
CA TYR A 54 6.85 -3.85 -15.10
C TYR A 54 5.40 -4.26 -14.88
N ALA A 55 4.69 -4.71 -15.92
CA ALA A 55 3.33 -5.22 -15.77
C ALA A 55 3.25 -6.36 -14.75
N PHE A 56 4.19 -7.31 -14.77
CA PHE A 56 4.20 -8.39 -13.79
C PHE A 56 4.48 -7.89 -12.38
N SER A 57 5.37 -6.92 -12.18
CA SER A 57 5.61 -6.35 -10.84
C SER A 57 4.35 -5.70 -10.25
N CYS A 58 3.56 -4.98 -11.07
CA CYS A 58 2.25 -4.44 -10.65
C CYS A 58 1.25 -5.55 -10.31
N LEU A 59 1.15 -6.61 -11.14
CA LEU A 59 0.29 -7.77 -10.84
C LEU A 59 0.74 -8.51 -9.58
N ASN A 60 2.06 -8.63 -9.36
CA ASN A 60 2.63 -9.24 -8.17
C ASN A 60 2.27 -8.46 -6.89
N MET A 61 2.28 -7.13 -6.95
CA MET A 61 1.82 -6.28 -5.84
C MET A 61 0.38 -6.63 -5.44
N VAL A 62 -0.54 -6.68 -6.41
CA VAL A 62 -1.95 -7.05 -6.14
C VAL A 62 -2.07 -8.48 -5.62
N TYR A 63 -1.30 -9.43 -6.19
CA TYR A 63 -1.27 -10.82 -5.71
C TYR A 63 -0.85 -10.89 -4.25
N VAL A 64 0.23 -10.22 -3.89
CA VAL A 64 0.78 -10.25 -2.53
C VAL A 64 -0.20 -9.62 -1.53
N LEU A 65 -0.84 -8.51 -1.86
CA LEU A 65 -1.87 -7.89 -1.02
C LEU A 65 -3.07 -8.81 -0.82
N ALA A 66 -3.56 -9.44 -1.89
CA ALA A 66 -4.67 -10.40 -1.80
C ALA A 66 -4.28 -11.66 -1.01
N PHE A 67 -3.05 -12.16 -1.18
CA PHE A 67 -2.58 -13.39 -0.54
C PHE A 67 -2.24 -13.19 0.94
N PHE A 68 -1.60 -12.08 1.33
CA PHE A 68 -1.26 -11.77 2.72
C PHE A 68 -2.40 -11.11 3.49
N GLY A 69 -3.45 -10.65 2.81
CA GLY A 69 -4.61 -10.01 3.41
C GLY A 69 -5.58 -10.99 4.09
N PRO A 70 -6.73 -10.47 4.54
CA PRO A 70 -7.77 -11.27 5.23
C PRO A 70 -8.29 -12.47 4.41
N LEU A 71 -8.07 -12.48 3.10
CA LEU A 71 -8.40 -13.63 2.25
C LEU A 71 -7.74 -14.94 2.69
N CYS A 72 -6.52 -14.88 3.22
CA CYS A 72 -5.70 -16.05 3.59
C CYS A 72 -5.44 -16.15 5.10
N ASP A 73 -6.40 -15.77 5.94
CA ASP A 73 -6.37 -16.01 7.37
C ASP A 73 -6.20 -17.49 7.68
N GLY A 74 -4.98 -17.92 7.99
CA GLY A 74 -4.64 -19.33 8.27
C GLY A 74 -3.21 -19.71 7.93
N ALA A 75 -2.45 -18.86 7.24
CA ALA A 75 -1.03 -19.10 7.05
C ALA A 75 -0.27 -18.85 8.36
N SER A 76 0.59 -19.79 8.75
CA SER A 76 1.29 -19.96 10.02
C SER A 76 2.40 -18.93 10.34
N VAL A 77 2.36 -17.74 9.77
CA VAL A 77 3.28 -16.64 10.12
C VAL A 77 2.67 -15.82 11.24
N ASP A 78 3.49 -15.28 12.14
CA ASP A 78 3.04 -14.32 13.15
C ASP A 78 2.14 -13.27 12.48
N SER A 79 0.85 -13.33 12.77
CA SER A 79 -0.17 -12.51 12.11
C SER A 79 0.12 -11.01 12.28
N LYS A 80 0.79 -10.62 13.38
CA LYS A 80 1.16 -9.23 13.62
C LYS A 80 2.29 -8.76 12.72
N SER A 81 3.37 -9.53 12.59
CA SER A 81 4.47 -9.20 11.68
C SER A 81 4.00 -9.12 10.22
N ARG A 82 3.11 -10.05 9.82
CA ARG A 82 2.48 -10.01 8.50
C ARG A 82 1.72 -8.71 8.28
N ILE A 83 0.85 -8.30 9.21
CA ILE A 83 0.07 -7.07 9.10
C ILE A 83 0.97 -5.83 9.12
N LEU A 84 2.08 -5.86 9.87
CA LEU A 84 3.06 -4.78 9.92
C LEU A 84 3.98 -4.72 8.70
N GLY A 85 3.72 -5.47 7.65
CA GLY A 85 4.40 -5.31 6.37
C GLY A 85 5.38 -6.41 5.98
N GLU A 86 5.63 -7.40 6.86
CA GLU A 86 6.52 -8.51 6.52
C GLU A 86 6.01 -9.26 5.28
N GLY A 87 6.82 -9.30 4.24
CA GLY A 87 6.54 -9.98 2.97
C GLY A 87 5.82 -9.13 1.93
N TRP A 88 4.90 -8.23 2.29
CA TRP A 88 4.13 -7.47 1.30
C TRP A 88 4.68 -6.05 1.02
N ILE A 89 5.20 -5.33 2.02
CA ILE A 89 5.81 -4.01 1.78
C ILE A 89 7.02 -4.13 0.83
N PRO A 90 7.95 -5.08 1.00
CA PRO A 90 9.05 -5.27 0.06
C PRO A 90 8.59 -5.57 -1.37
N ALA A 91 7.48 -6.29 -1.55
CA ALA A 91 6.95 -6.58 -2.87
C ALA A 91 6.40 -5.32 -3.57
N ILE A 92 5.76 -4.41 -2.82
CA ILE A 92 5.29 -3.11 -3.34
C ILE A 92 6.49 -2.25 -3.74
N ARG A 93 7.49 -2.12 -2.88
CA ARG A 93 8.70 -1.34 -3.16
C ARG A 93 9.52 -1.92 -4.32
N GLY A 94 9.44 -3.22 -4.53
CA GLY A 94 10.09 -3.91 -5.64
C GLY A 94 9.56 -3.49 -7.02
N VAL A 95 8.38 -2.89 -7.12
CA VAL A 95 7.85 -2.36 -8.40
C VAL A 95 8.77 -1.26 -8.93
N ASP A 96 9.21 -0.34 -8.07
CA ASP A 96 10.14 0.73 -8.46
C ASP A 96 11.51 0.20 -8.86
N ALA A 97 12.04 -0.77 -8.13
CA ALA A 97 13.33 -1.39 -8.46
C ALA A 97 13.34 -2.00 -9.88
N VAL A 98 12.18 -2.47 -10.35
CA VAL A 98 12.01 -2.96 -11.73
C VAL A 98 11.81 -1.82 -12.71
N LEU A 99 11.04 -0.79 -12.34
CA LEU A 99 10.72 0.34 -13.20
C LEU A 99 11.93 1.26 -13.41
N HIS A 100 12.68 1.56 -12.36
CA HIS A 100 13.75 2.57 -12.38
C HIS A 100 14.74 2.42 -13.55
N PRO A 101 15.32 1.24 -13.83
CA PRO A 101 16.29 1.07 -14.93
C PRO A 101 15.67 1.18 -16.33
N VAL A 102 14.35 1.10 -16.46
CA VAL A 102 13.61 1.11 -17.74
C VAL A 102 12.55 2.19 -17.81
N TYR A 103 12.59 3.15 -16.89
CA TYR A 103 11.56 4.19 -16.73
C TYR A 103 11.25 4.90 -18.05
N ASP A 104 12.27 5.45 -18.71
CA ASP A 104 12.10 6.17 -19.99
C ASP A 104 11.47 5.32 -21.10
N ARG A 105 11.71 4.02 -21.07
CA ARG A 105 11.13 3.07 -22.02
C ARG A 105 9.66 2.82 -21.74
N VAL A 106 9.31 2.54 -20.48
CA VAL A 106 7.92 2.29 -20.05
C VAL A 106 7.06 3.52 -20.24
N CYS A 107 7.58 4.73 -19.94
CA CYS A 107 6.89 6.00 -20.17
C CYS A 107 6.63 6.36 -21.63
N ARG A 108 7.27 5.66 -22.58
CA ARG A 108 6.99 5.80 -24.03
C ARG A 108 6.19 4.63 -24.60
N GLY A 109 5.87 3.67 -23.76
CA GLY A 109 5.21 2.43 -24.11
C GLY A 109 3.72 2.40 -23.76
N PRO A 110 3.07 1.24 -23.94
CA PRO A 110 1.64 1.08 -23.68
C PRO A 110 1.27 1.15 -22.18
N LEU A 111 2.25 1.18 -21.27
CA LEU A 111 2.04 1.25 -19.82
C LEU A 111 2.35 2.65 -19.24
N ASP A 112 2.53 3.67 -20.09
CA ASP A 112 2.83 5.05 -19.68
C ASP A 112 1.84 5.58 -18.64
N ASP A 113 0.54 5.34 -18.83
CA ASP A 113 -0.50 5.82 -17.90
C ASP A 113 -0.37 5.25 -16.48
N LEU A 114 0.27 4.09 -16.30
CA LEU A 114 0.51 3.52 -14.98
C LEU A 114 1.66 4.22 -14.23
N THR A 115 2.49 5.00 -14.91
CA THR A 115 3.63 5.70 -14.32
C THR A 115 3.29 7.13 -13.87
N LYS A 116 2.18 7.69 -14.37
CA LYS A 116 1.76 9.07 -14.09
C LYS A 116 0.99 9.16 -12.78
N ILE A 117 1.44 10.00 -11.87
CA ILE A 117 0.79 10.24 -10.57
C ILE A 117 0.24 11.69 -10.45
N GLY A 118 -0.16 12.26 -11.60
CA GLY A 118 -0.83 13.56 -11.69
C GLY A 118 -0.01 14.70 -11.06
N ASN A 119 -0.63 15.45 -10.16
CA ASN A 119 -0.05 16.64 -9.53
C ASN A 119 0.72 16.35 -8.23
N TRP A 120 1.13 15.10 -7.99
CA TRP A 120 1.77 14.69 -6.74
C TRP A 120 2.89 15.64 -6.29
N ASP A 121 3.78 16.05 -7.19
CA ASP A 121 4.93 16.91 -6.87
C ASP A 121 4.54 18.34 -6.46
N GLN A 122 3.35 18.78 -6.86
CA GLN A 122 2.81 20.12 -6.58
C GLN A 122 2.08 20.19 -5.23
N LEU A 123 1.75 19.03 -4.62
CA LEU A 123 1.02 18.99 -3.37
C LEU A 123 1.93 19.35 -2.18
N ASN A 124 1.43 20.26 -1.33
CA ASN A 124 2.05 20.60 -0.07
C ASN A 124 0.98 20.55 1.05
N PRO A 125 1.03 19.56 1.95
CA PRO A 125 0.02 19.40 3.01
C PRO A 125 0.05 20.54 4.04
N ASP A 126 1.11 21.35 4.09
CA ASP A 126 1.18 22.51 4.99
C ASP A 126 0.49 23.76 4.43
N GLN A 127 0.25 23.79 3.12
CA GLN A 127 -0.42 24.89 2.42
C GLN A 127 -1.87 24.59 2.06
N GLN A 128 -2.30 23.33 2.21
CA GLN A 128 -3.63 22.87 1.81
C GLN A 128 -4.42 22.45 3.03
N VAL A 129 -5.58 23.09 3.24
CA VAL A 129 -6.49 22.71 4.33
C VAL A 129 -7.37 21.56 3.86
N VAL A 130 -7.17 20.38 4.45
CA VAL A 130 -7.99 19.20 4.20
C VAL A 130 -8.60 18.67 5.49
N THR A 131 -9.74 18.03 5.35
CA THR A 131 -10.48 17.43 6.46
C THR A 131 -9.57 16.43 7.21
N HIS A 132 -9.57 16.52 8.54
CA HIS A 132 -8.84 15.63 9.44
C HIS A 132 -7.32 15.81 9.52
N ASP A 133 -6.70 16.81 8.86
CA ASP A 133 -5.25 17.05 8.95
C ASP A 133 -4.80 17.33 10.40
N ASP A 134 -5.66 17.96 11.22
CA ASP A 134 -5.39 18.21 12.64
C ASP A 134 -5.11 16.91 13.42
N HIS A 135 -5.78 15.81 13.08
CA HIS A 135 -5.51 14.51 13.70
C HIS A 135 -4.10 14.02 13.35
N PHE A 136 -3.68 14.15 12.10
CA PHE A 136 -2.32 13.78 11.69
C PHE A 136 -1.27 14.64 12.39
N ARG A 137 -1.47 15.96 12.46
CA ARG A 137 -0.53 16.87 13.15
C ARG A 137 -0.44 16.58 14.65
N SER A 138 -1.53 16.21 15.27
CA SER A 138 -1.59 16.00 16.72
C SER A 138 -0.67 14.90 17.22
N ILE A 139 -0.33 13.91 16.39
CA ILE A 139 0.52 12.79 16.81
C ILE A 139 2.01 13.15 16.88
N GLN A 140 2.45 14.27 16.26
CA GLN A 140 3.85 14.71 16.29
C GLN A 140 4.39 14.90 17.71
N GLN A 141 3.53 15.35 18.65
CA GLN A 141 3.91 15.52 20.07
C GLN A 141 4.41 14.22 20.73
N VAL A 142 4.13 13.04 20.16
CA VAL A 142 4.57 11.75 20.70
C VAL A 142 6.08 11.57 20.60
N TRP A 143 6.73 12.27 19.66
CA TRP A 143 8.15 12.08 19.38
C TRP A 143 8.98 13.37 19.33
N GLU A 144 8.44 14.52 19.82
CA GLU A 144 9.14 15.81 19.84
C GLU A 144 10.57 15.77 20.43
N SER A 145 10.80 14.90 21.42
CA SER A 145 12.10 14.74 22.07
C SER A 145 12.82 13.44 21.69
N ASN A 146 12.41 12.78 20.62
CA ASN A 146 12.99 11.52 20.17
C ASN A 146 14.16 11.76 19.20
N ASN A 147 15.20 10.94 19.29
CA ASN A 147 16.35 11.04 18.39
C ASN A 147 15.99 10.77 16.92
N ASP A 148 14.95 9.96 16.69
CA ASP A 148 14.46 9.59 15.37
C ASP A 148 13.33 10.53 14.87
N ALA A 149 13.11 11.69 15.53
CA ALA A 149 12.00 12.60 15.24
C ALA A 149 11.94 12.99 13.75
N CYS A 150 13.06 13.29 13.12
CA CYS A 150 13.10 13.68 11.70
C CYS A 150 12.59 12.56 10.77
N ILE A 151 12.83 11.28 11.11
CA ILE A 151 12.34 10.12 10.33
C ILE A 151 10.82 10.00 10.43
N TYR A 152 10.29 10.21 11.65
CA TYR A 152 8.84 10.20 11.87
C TYR A 152 8.15 11.39 11.21
N ASP A 153 8.73 12.59 11.30
CA ASP A 153 8.19 13.81 10.70
C ASP A 153 8.12 13.69 9.17
N GLU A 154 9.17 13.19 8.52
CA GLU A 154 9.19 12.93 7.08
C GLU A 154 8.11 11.92 6.67
N SER A 155 8.01 10.80 7.39
CA SER A 155 7.03 9.76 7.10
C SER A 155 5.59 10.26 7.30
N LEU A 156 5.35 11.07 8.34
CA LEU A 156 4.06 11.69 8.60
C LEU A 156 3.74 12.76 7.54
N TYR A 157 4.70 13.59 7.14
CA TYR A 157 4.52 14.57 6.08
C TYR A 157 4.07 13.90 4.77
N LEU A 158 4.74 12.82 4.37
CA LEU A 158 4.35 12.04 3.20
C LEU A 158 2.94 11.45 3.34
N LEU A 159 2.57 10.98 4.54
CA LEU A 159 1.23 10.44 4.79
C LEU A 159 0.15 11.51 4.70
N ARG A 160 0.40 12.72 5.22
CA ARG A 160 -0.47 13.87 5.07
C ARG A 160 -0.61 14.30 3.61
N LYS A 161 0.49 14.25 2.84
CA LYS A 161 0.47 14.50 1.40
C LYS A 161 -0.41 13.48 0.65
N CYS A 162 -0.37 12.20 1.06
CA CYS A 162 -1.30 11.18 0.57
C CYS A 162 -2.75 11.50 0.90
N ASN A 163 -3.05 11.95 2.12
CA ASN A 163 -4.40 12.38 2.49
C ASN A 163 -4.89 13.54 1.61
N VAL A 164 -4.05 14.55 1.37
CA VAL A 164 -4.35 15.65 0.45
C VAL A 164 -4.65 15.13 -0.96
N TYR A 165 -3.80 14.23 -1.48
CA TYR A 165 -3.98 13.63 -2.79
C TYR A 165 -5.31 12.88 -2.92
N MET A 166 -5.69 12.09 -1.92
CA MET A 166 -6.96 11.37 -1.92
C MET A 166 -8.16 12.31 -1.87
N LYS A 167 -8.09 13.33 -1.01
CA LYS A 167 -9.21 14.27 -0.78
C LYS A 167 -9.58 15.11 -2.00
N GLN A 168 -8.64 15.42 -2.89
CA GLN A 168 -8.95 16.17 -4.12
C GLN A 168 -9.97 15.43 -5.00
N PHE A 169 -9.98 14.10 -4.98
CA PHE A 169 -10.91 13.31 -5.79
C PHE A 169 -12.35 13.30 -5.22
N GLU A 170 -12.56 13.62 -3.95
CA GLU A 170 -13.92 13.68 -3.37
C GLU A 170 -14.78 14.78 -4.00
N THR A 171 -14.16 15.86 -4.45
CA THR A 171 -14.83 17.03 -5.03
C THR A 171 -14.69 17.10 -6.56
N MET A 172 -13.96 16.18 -7.16
CA MET A 172 -13.69 16.16 -8.60
C MET A 172 -14.89 15.60 -9.37
N SER A 173 -15.26 16.24 -10.49
CA SER A 173 -16.31 15.72 -11.37
C SER A 173 -15.90 14.43 -12.05
N SER A 174 -16.86 13.66 -12.57
CA SER A 174 -16.60 12.42 -13.30
C SER A 174 -15.76 12.66 -14.56
N GLU A 175 -15.99 13.78 -15.23
CA GLU A 175 -15.24 14.19 -16.43
C GLU A 175 -13.79 14.50 -16.09
N ALA A 176 -13.56 15.31 -15.03
CA ALA A 176 -12.21 15.64 -14.57
C ALA A 176 -11.46 14.39 -14.09
N ARG A 177 -12.12 13.43 -13.43
CA ARG A 177 -11.52 12.14 -13.06
C ARG A 177 -11.13 11.32 -14.29
N ALA A 178 -11.96 11.29 -15.34
CA ALA A 178 -11.65 10.58 -16.58
C ALA A 178 -10.44 11.19 -17.32
N GLU A 179 -10.29 12.52 -17.27
CA GLU A 179 -9.14 13.24 -17.84
C GLU A 179 -7.87 13.11 -16.99
N TRP A 180 -8.01 12.83 -15.68
CA TRP A 180 -6.86 12.71 -14.77
C TRP A 180 -5.92 11.56 -15.12
N GLY A 181 -6.44 10.47 -15.64
CA GLY A 181 -5.73 9.26 -15.95
C GLY A 181 -5.98 8.10 -14.98
N TYR A 182 -5.10 7.11 -15.01
CA TYR A 182 -5.31 5.85 -14.30
C TYR A 182 -5.11 5.97 -12.78
N ASN A 183 -4.01 6.62 -12.35
CA ASN A 183 -3.67 6.74 -10.93
C ASN A 183 -4.51 7.85 -10.27
N GLN A 184 -5.46 7.44 -9.43
CA GLN A 184 -6.38 8.32 -8.71
C GLN A 184 -6.19 8.15 -7.18
N ASP A 185 -7.22 8.44 -6.41
CA ASP A 185 -7.22 8.34 -4.94
C ASP A 185 -6.66 7.02 -4.41
N TRP A 186 -6.96 5.91 -5.07
CA TRP A 186 -6.52 4.57 -4.69
C TRP A 186 -4.99 4.39 -4.69
N SER A 187 -4.24 5.18 -5.45
CA SER A 187 -2.78 5.03 -5.57
C SER A 187 -2.02 5.62 -4.38
N ALA A 188 -2.61 6.56 -3.64
CA ALA A 188 -1.92 7.29 -2.56
C ALA A 188 -1.31 6.40 -1.45
N PRO A 189 -1.99 5.38 -0.90
CA PRO A 189 -1.38 4.49 0.06
C PRO A 189 -0.16 3.74 -0.48
N PHE A 190 -0.15 3.39 -1.77
CA PHE A 190 1.00 2.74 -2.41
C PHE A 190 2.15 3.71 -2.63
N ILE A 191 1.85 4.97 -2.99
CA ILE A 191 2.86 6.03 -3.09
C ILE A 191 3.55 6.24 -1.75
N TRP A 192 2.80 6.25 -0.64
CA TRP A 192 3.38 6.38 0.69
C TRP A 192 4.35 5.23 1.02
N LEU A 193 3.93 3.99 0.79
CA LEU A 193 4.76 2.80 1.04
C LEU A 193 6.03 2.78 0.21
N HIS A 194 5.96 3.35 -1.01
CA HIS A 194 7.12 3.50 -1.88
C HIS A 194 8.06 4.62 -1.40
N ALA A 195 7.51 5.82 -1.12
CA ALA A 195 8.27 7.02 -0.81
C ALA A 195 8.85 7.05 0.62
N THR A 196 8.23 6.32 1.55
CA THR A 196 8.69 6.25 2.94
C THR A 196 10.10 5.67 3.04
N SER A 197 10.94 6.26 3.92
CA SER A 197 12.33 5.83 4.09
C SER A 197 12.46 4.39 4.60
N LYS A 198 13.61 3.76 4.31
CA LYS A 198 13.93 2.43 4.85
C LYS A 198 14.05 2.48 6.36
N GLU A 199 14.62 3.56 6.88
CA GLU A 199 14.82 3.81 8.31
C GLU A 199 13.49 3.78 9.07
N TYR A 200 12.44 4.41 8.53
CA TYR A 200 11.10 4.32 9.13
C TYR A 200 10.57 2.88 9.12
N LEU A 201 10.72 2.15 8.02
CA LEU A 201 10.26 0.75 7.95
C LEU A 201 11.02 -0.13 8.95
N ASP A 202 12.32 0.10 9.15
CA ASP A 202 13.11 -0.60 10.15
C ASP A 202 12.60 -0.29 11.59
N LEU A 203 12.21 0.96 11.88
CA LEU A 203 11.58 1.36 13.15
C LEU A 203 10.18 0.73 13.33
N LEU A 204 9.41 0.60 12.26
CA LEU A 204 8.12 -0.08 12.25
C LEU A 204 8.29 -1.58 12.58
N GLN A 205 9.26 -2.25 11.96
CA GLN A 205 9.58 -3.66 12.25
C GLN A 205 10.08 -3.86 13.70
N GLN A 206 10.79 -2.87 14.26
CA GLN A 206 11.17 -2.83 15.67
C GLN A 206 9.99 -2.53 16.59
N ARG A 207 8.79 -2.31 16.05
CA ARG A 207 7.56 -1.97 16.80
C ARG A 207 7.71 -0.71 17.64
N LYS A 208 8.46 0.29 17.19
CA LYS A 208 8.58 1.56 17.90
C LYS A 208 7.23 2.28 17.93
N PRO A 209 6.78 2.77 19.11
CA PRO A 209 5.46 3.35 19.24
C PRO A 209 5.14 4.49 18.26
N PRO A 210 6.04 5.48 17.98
CA PRO A 210 5.76 6.49 16.98
C PRO A 210 5.56 5.90 15.57
N ALA A 211 6.38 4.92 15.17
CA ALA A 211 6.24 4.26 13.87
C ALA A 211 4.92 3.49 13.75
N LEU A 212 4.55 2.75 14.81
CA LEU A 212 3.27 2.06 14.89
C LEU A 212 2.10 3.06 14.78
N LEU A 213 2.18 4.20 15.46
CA LEU A 213 1.13 5.20 15.43
C LEU A 213 0.93 5.78 14.03
N ILE A 214 2.01 6.19 13.34
CA ILE A 214 1.95 6.63 11.94
C ILE A 214 1.33 5.53 11.06
N PHE A 215 1.69 4.26 11.30
CA PHE A 215 1.15 3.13 10.54
C PHE A 215 -0.35 2.90 10.79
N ALA A 216 -0.89 3.22 11.99
CA ALA A 216 -2.33 3.22 12.21
C ALA A 216 -3.05 4.28 11.36
N TYR A 217 -2.44 5.46 11.18
CA TYR A 217 -2.97 6.51 10.30
C TYR A 217 -2.89 6.12 8.83
N PHE A 218 -1.83 5.43 8.41
CA PHE A 218 -1.80 4.75 7.10
C PHE A 218 -2.95 3.74 6.97
N GLY A 219 -3.23 2.96 8.02
CA GLY A 219 -4.38 2.05 8.06
C GLY A 219 -5.72 2.75 7.82
N ALA A 220 -5.89 3.99 8.33
CA ALA A 220 -7.09 4.78 8.08
C ALA A 220 -7.22 5.19 6.59
N LEU A 221 -6.12 5.54 5.92
CA LEU A 221 -6.13 5.79 4.47
C LEU A 221 -6.38 4.51 3.67
N ALA A 222 -5.74 3.40 4.06
CA ALA A 222 -5.94 2.10 3.41
C ALA A 222 -7.39 1.60 3.54
N HIS A 223 -8.09 1.93 4.64
CA HIS A 223 -9.51 1.58 4.85
C HIS A 223 -10.44 2.22 3.80
N ALA A 224 -10.08 3.38 3.25
CA ALA A 224 -10.83 3.97 2.15
C ALA A 224 -10.83 3.09 0.88
N LEU A 225 -9.89 2.14 0.77
CA LEU A 225 -9.76 1.21 -0.35
C LEU A 225 -10.52 -0.11 -0.16
N ASP A 226 -11.29 -0.27 0.91
CA ASP A 226 -12.06 -1.51 1.20
C ASP A 226 -13.04 -1.92 0.08
N GLY A 227 -13.36 -1.00 -0.86
CA GLY A 227 -14.10 -1.31 -2.07
C GLY A 227 -13.33 -2.17 -3.07
N SER A 228 -12.01 -2.27 -2.95
CA SER A 228 -11.14 -3.10 -3.78
C SER A 228 -10.95 -4.46 -3.11
N TRP A 229 -11.35 -5.55 -3.77
CA TRP A 229 -11.35 -6.90 -3.22
C TRP A 229 -10.02 -7.36 -2.58
N PHE A 230 -8.88 -6.88 -3.08
CA PHE A 230 -7.55 -7.21 -2.58
C PHE A 230 -7.10 -6.31 -1.41
N MET A 231 -7.83 -5.24 -1.13
CA MET A 231 -7.58 -4.32 0.00
C MET A 231 -8.60 -4.48 1.13
N GLU A 232 -9.68 -5.21 0.90
CA GLU A 232 -10.76 -5.38 1.88
C GLU A 232 -10.24 -5.87 3.24
N GLY A 233 -10.54 -5.11 4.29
CA GLY A 233 -10.15 -5.40 5.65
C GLY A 233 -8.71 -5.08 6.04
N TRP A 234 -7.83 -4.66 5.10
CA TRP A 234 -6.44 -4.31 5.41
C TRP A 234 -6.35 -3.15 6.39
N GLY A 235 -7.04 -2.03 6.10
CA GLY A 235 -7.02 -0.86 6.98
C GLY A 235 -7.46 -1.18 8.40
N ARG A 236 -8.58 -1.93 8.53
CA ARG A 236 -9.08 -2.40 9.81
C ARG A 236 -8.07 -3.28 10.54
N SER A 237 -7.47 -4.25 9.86
CA SER A 237 -6.48 -5.18 10.44
C SER A 237 -5.24 -4.45 10.94
N ILE A 238 -4.73 -3.49 10.19
CA ILE A 238 -3.59 -2.65 10.59
C ILE A 238 -3.91 -1.90 11.88
N ILE A 239 -5.04 -1.20 11.94
CA ILE A 239 -5.42 -0.38 13.10
C ILE A 239 -5.59 -1.25 14.35
N LEU A 240 -6.23 -2.41 14.24
CA LEU A 240 -6.44 -3.32 15.37
C LEU A 240 -5.13 -3.92 15.89
N VAL A 241 -4.23 -4.34 15.01
CA VAL A 241 -2.91 -4.86 15.41
C VAL A 241 -2.07 -3.78 16.06
N VAL A 242 -2.09 -2.56 15.53
CA VAL A 242 -1.37 -1.43 16.12
C VAL A 242 -1.94 -1.06 17.48
N ASP A 243 -3.26 -0.99 17.63
CA ASP A 243 -3.93 -0.71 18.92
C ASP A 243 -3.50 -1.71 20.00
N GLU A 244 -3.50 -2.99 19.66
CA GLU A 244 -3.05 -4.06 20.58
C GLU A 244 -1.57 -3.90 20.98
N LEU A 245 -0.69 -3.51 20.04
CA LEU A 245 0.74 -3.35 20.30
C LEU A 245 1.08 -2.09 21.10
N LEU A 246 0.34 -1.00 20.88
CA LEU A 246 0.55 0.27 21.57
C LEU A 246 0.06 0.25 23.01
N GLY A 247 -1.03 -0.45 23.29
CA GLY A 247 -1.68 -0.45 24.60
C GLY A 247 -2.30 0.89 24.99
N GLY A 248 -2.97 0.94 26.16
CA GLY A 248 -3.84 2.04 26.57
C GLY A 248 -3.18 3.41 26.74
N TYR A 249 -1.84 3.47 26.89
CA TYR A 249 -1.14 4.75 27.00
C TYR A 249 -1.32 5.64 25.77
N TYR A 250 -1.47 5.03 24.58
CA TYR A 250 -1.60 5.73 23.29
C TYR A 250 -3.04 5.91 22.83
N ASP A 251 -4.06 5.54 23.61
CA ASP A 251 -5.49 5.57 23.24
C ASP A 251 -5.95 6.90 22.66
N ARG A 252 -5.48 8.03 23.21
CA ARG A 252 -5.89 9.36 22.74
C ARG A 252 -5.44 9.65 21.29
N TRP A 253 -4.27 9.15 20.90
CA TRP A 253 -3.70 9.42 19.57
C TRP A 253 -4.18 8.43 18.50
N ILE A 254 -4.49 7.17 18.89
CA ILE A 254 -5.04 6.18 17.97
C ILE A 254 -6.57 6.25 17.85
N LYS A 255 -7.21 7.12 18.66
CA LYS A 255 -8.67 7.24 18.67
C LYS A 255 -9.26 7.50 17.29
N TRP A 256 -8.74 8.47 16.56
CA TRP A 256 -9.26 8.80 15.23
C TRP A 256 -9.18 7.65 14.23
N PRO A 257 -8.06 6.92 14.03
CA PRO A 257 -8.04 5.71 13.22
C PRO A 257 -9.08 4.66 13.65
N LYS A 258 -9.26 4.46 14.98
CA LYS A 258 -10.26 3.53 15.52
C LYS A 258 -11.68 3.97 15.21
N ASP A 259 -11.97 5.26 15.25
CA ASP A 259 -13.30 5.79 14.93
C ASP A 259 -13.62 5.61 13.44
N ILE A 260 -12.66 5.81 12.53
CA ILE A 260 -12.82 5.58 11.07
C ILE A 260 -13.32 4.17 10.77
N ILE A 261 -12.77 3.13 11.39
CA ILE A 261 -13.17 1.74 11.13
C ILE A 261 -14.48 1.31 11.82
N ARG A 262 -15.06 2.18 12.68
CA ARG A 262 -16.34 1.94 13.36
C ARG A 262 -17.54 2.51 12.62
N ILE A 263 -17.33 3.43 11.68
CA ILE A 263 -18.38 4.21 11.01
C ILE A 263 -19.07 3.42 9.88
N LYS A 264 -18.68 2.19 9.61
CA LYS A 264 -19.36 1.35 8.60
C LYS A 264 -20.44 0.47 9.19
#